data_81f700ccb7a62e8fbee4285e8cf26db8
#
_entry.id   81f700ccb7a62e8fbee4285e8cf26db8
#
_cell.length_a   1.000
_cell.length_b   1.000
_cell.length_c   1.000
_cell.angle_alpha   90.00
_cell.angle_beta   90.00
_cell.angle_gamma   90.00
#
_symmetry.space_group_name_H-M   'P 1'
#
loop_
_entity.id
_entity.type
_entity.pdbx_description
1 polymer ?
#
loop_
_entity_poly.entity_id
_entity_poly.type
_entity_poly.pdbx_seq_one_letter_code
_entity_poly.pdbx_strand_id
1 'polypeptide(L)'
;MNLRLLLTFLLPSALLLSCGPDKHTARLSGQIKGVDQAAIIAYAPAESPADGGATDSIHLSRGAFSYDRPTQAPLLLTLVYPNYSTLTLIAVPGEEVHLSGEANRLKEVEISGGEENELLQGFRDGNHGRSEADIRRKAEAFIRSHPTRLAAVAVFLDIFAASEHPRYRPDGELLELLVKSQPD
;
A
#
# COMPACT_ATOMS: atom_id res chain seq x y z
N MET A 1 -5.62 -68.23 28.75
CA MET A 1 -4.27 -67.80 28.38
C MET A 1 -4.48 -66.56 27.44
N ASN A 2 -4.38 -65.37 28.06
CA ASN A 2 -4.88 -64.14 27.52
C ASN A 2 -3.80 -63.43 26.65
N LEU A 3 -4.02 -63.35 25.32
CA LEU A 3 -3.17 -62.61 24.43
C LEU A 3 -3.71 -61.17 24.33
N ARG A 4 -3.06 -60.24 25.02
CA ARG A 4 -3.35 -58.81 24.95
C ARG A 4 -2.78 -58.23 23.65
N LEU A 5 -3.67 -57.87 22.72
CA LEU A 5 -3.36 -57.16 21.51
C LEU A 5 -3.11 -55.69 21.87
N LEU A 6 -1.85 -55.27 21.87
CA LEU A 6 -1.43 -53.87 22.00
C LEU A 6 -1.61 -53.19 20.62
N LEU A 7 -2.71 -52.46 20.49
CA LEU A 7 -2.98 -51.61 19.30
C LEU A 7 -2.25 -50.30 19.51
N THR A 8 -1.05 -50.18 18.94
CA THR A 8 -0.28 -48.93 18.85
C THR A 8 -0.96 -48.01 17.86
N PHE A 9 -1.63 -46.98 18.35
CA PHE A 9 -2.20 -45.87 17.56
C PHE A 9 -1.06 -44.98 17.08
N LEU A 10 -0.63 -45.19 15.85
CA LEU A 10 0.32 -44.33 15.16
C LEU A 10 -0.43 -43.06 14.73
N LEU A 11 -0.31 -41.99 15.52
CA LEU A 11 -0.82 -40.67 15.14
C LEU A 11 0.05 -40.12 13.97
N PRO A 12 -0.51 -39.86 12.79
CA PRO A 12 0.26 -39.13 11.77
C PRO A 12 0.40 -37.69 12.25
N SER A 13 1.61 -37.30 12.63
CA SER A 13 1.99 -35.90 12.79
C SER A 13 1.84 -35.22 11.42
N ALA A 14 0.72 -34.57 11.19
CA ALA A 14 0.55 -33.64 10.08
C ALA A 14 1.53 -32.48 10.32
N LEU A 15 2.66 -32.52 9.62
CA LEU A 15 3.54 -31.38 9.43
C LEU A 15 2.73 -30.32 8.68
N LEU A 16 2.14 -29.38 9.43
CA LEU A 16 1.65 -28.14 8.88
C LEU A 16 2.88 -27.38 8.36
N LEU A 17 3.20 -27.58 7.09
CA LEU A 17 4.09 -26.67 6.35
C LEU A 17 3.38 -25.32 6.37
N SER A 18 3.69 -24.52 7.38
CA SER A 18 3.36 -23.10 7.39
C SER A 18 4.14 -22.48 6.24
N CYS A 19 3.49 -22.34 5.08
CA CYS A 19 3.95 -21.48 4.01
C CYS A 19 3.79 -20.05 4.54
N GLY A 20 4.80 -19.55 5.25
CA GLY A 20 4.85 -18.14 5.64
C GLY A 20 4.85 -17.25 4.39
N PRO A 21 4.42 -16.00 4.50
CA PRO A 21 4.47 -15.07 3.37
C PRO A 21 5.89 -14.99 2.83
N ASP A 22 6.00 -15.00 1.49
CA ASP A 22 7.29 -14.84 0.82
C ASP A 22 7.88 -13.48 1.18
N LYS A 23 9.03 -13.49 1.85
CA LYS A 23 9.72 -12.28 2.35
C LYS A 23 10.22 -11.35 1.24
N HIS A 24 10.12 -11.78 -0.01
CA HIS A 24 10.56 -11.01 -1.18
C HIS A 24 9.39 -10.58 -2.07
N THR A 25 8.17 -10.69 -1.56
CA THR A 25 6.97 -10.33 -2.30
C THR A 25 6.05 -9.51 -1.42
N ALA A 26 5.64 -8.34 -1.89
CA ALA A 26 4.53 -7.59 -1.33
C ALA A 26 3.24 -8.07 -1.99
N ARG A 27 2.21 -8.34 -1.20
CA ARG A 27 0.91 -8.81 -1.69
C ARG A 27 -0.13 -7.73 -1.54
N LEU A 28 -0.91 -7.52 -2.61
CA LEU A 28 -2.11 -6.70 -2.58
C LEU A 28 -3.31 -7.57 -2.86
N SER A 29 -4.36 -7.42 -2.06
CA SER A 29 -5.65 -8.03 -2.31
C SER A 29 -6.76 -7.02 -2.09
N GLY A 30 -7.94 -7.25 -2.61
CA GLY A 30 -9.03 -6.32 -2.35
C GLY A 30 -10.35 -6.68 -3.00
N GLN A 31 -11.36 -5.89 -2.59
CA GLN A 31 -12.72 -5.98 -3.09
C GLN A 31 -13.26 -4.57 -3.39
N ILE A 32 -13.50 -4.28 -4.65
CA ILE A 32 -14.16 -3.05 -5.10
C ILE A 32 -15.59 -3.39 -5.50
N LYS A 33 -16.55 -2.96 -4.69
CA LYS A 33 -17.98 -3.19 -4.96
C LYS A 33 -18.47 -2.33 -6.12
N GLY A 34 -19.48 -2.83 -6.85
CA GLY A 34 -20.09 -2.07 -7.95
C GLY A 34 -19.30 -2.11 -9.26
N VAL A 35 -18.27 -2.97 -9.35
CA VAL A 35 -17.57 -3.29 -10.59
C VAL A 35 -17.46 -4.81 -10.73
N ASP A 36 -17.75 -5.33 -11.91
CA ASP A 36 -17.67 -6.78 -12.16
C ASP A 36 -16.31 -7.15 -12.77
N GLN A 37 -15.94 -6.46 -13.84
CA GLN A 37 -14.67 -6.61 -14.53
C GLN A 37 -14.06 -5.24 -14.81
N ALA A 38 -12.81 -5.06 -14.44
CA ALA A 38 -12.01 -3.87 -14.71
C ALA A 38 -10.53 -4.22 -14.67
N ALA A 39 -9.69 -3.31 -15.13
CA ALA A 39 -8.26 -3.34 -14.90
C ALA A 39 -7.84 -2.11 -14.11
N ILE A 40 -7.04 -2.31 -13.07
CA ILE A 40 -6.33 -1.26 -12.34
C ILE A 40 -4.88 -1.31 -12.81
N ILE A 41 -4.32 -0.17 -13.16
CA ILE A 41 -2.89 -0.10 -13.49
C ILE A 41 -2.13 0.14 -12.18
N ALA A 42 -1.17 -0.73 -11.89
CA ALA A 42 -0.23 -0.55 -10.79
C ALA A 42 1.08 0.02 -11.36
N TYR A 43 1.45 1.20 -10.90
CA TYR A 43 2.70 1.85 -11.27
C TYR A 43 3.65 1.90 -10.07
N ALA A 44 4.86 1.38 -10.26
CA ALA A 44 5.97 1.55 -9.34
C ALA A 44 7.03 2.44 -9.98
N PRO A 45 7.55 3.47 -9.26
CA PRO A 45 8.65 4.28 -9.77
C PRO A 45 9.89 3.39 -10.04
N ALA A 46 10.76 3.87 -10.91
CA ALA A 46 12.02 3.19 -11.21
C ALA A 46 12.91 3.14 -9.97
N GLU A 47 13.53 2.00 -9.71
CA GLU A 47 14.57 1.87 -8.68
C GLU A 47 15.85 2.60 -9.10
N SER A 48 16.06 2.75 -10.40
CA SER A 48 17.12 3.58 -10.99
C SER A 48 16.62 4.35 -12.23
N PRO A 49 17.25 5.46 -12.60
CA PRO A 49 16.88 6.21 -13.82
C PRO A 49 16.95 5.39 -15.12
N ALA A 50 17.67 4.27 -15.11
CA ALA A 50 17.81 3.37 -16.26
C ALA A 50 16.62 2.40 -16.41
N ASP A 51 15.85 2.13 -15.36
CA ASP A 51 14.84 1.06 -15.34
C ASP A 51 13.44 1.51 -15.81
N GLY A 52 13.21 2.81 -15.95
CA GLY A 52 11.98 3.37 -16.54
C GLY A 52 10.69 3.18 -15.74
N GLY A 53 10.76 2.62 -14.53
CA GLY A 53 9.59 2.25 -13.72
C GLY A 53 8.88 0.98 -14.25
N ALA A 54 8.09 0.36 -13.40
CA ALA A 54 7.32 -0.83 -13.75
C ALA A 54 5.82 -0.52 -13.73
N THR A 55 5.14 -1.00 -14.77
CA THR A 55 3.69 -0.85 -14.92
C THR A 55 3.07 -2.22 -15.12
N ASP A 56 2.18 -2.59 -14.21
CA ASP A 56 1.44 -3.85 -14.27
C ASP A 56 -0.07 -3.60 -14.38
N SER A 57 -0.80 -4.57 -14.91
CA SER A 57 -2.25 -4.53 -14.98
C SER A 57 -2.85 -5.55 -14.01
N ILE A 58 -3.62 -5.07 -13.04
CA ILE A 58 -4.35 -5.88 -12.07
C ILE A 58 -5.78 -6.06 -12.55
N HIS A 59 -6.17 -7.30 -12.88
CA HIS A 59 -7.50 -7.59 -13.35
C HIS A 59 -8.45 -7.93 -12.20
N LEU A 60 -9.59 -7.25 -12.17
CA LEU A 60 -10.67 -7.53 -11.24
C LEU A 60 -11.62 -8.59 -11.83
N SER A 61 -12.06 -9.51 -10.98
CA SER A 61 -13.10 -10.48 -11.29
C SER A 61 -14.17 -10.42 -10.21
N ARG A 62 -15.37 -10.04 -10.57
CA ARG A 62 -16.46 -9.74 -9.61
C ARG A 62 -16.03 -8.73 -8.54
N GLY A 63 -15.24 -7.75 -8.96
CA GLY A 63 -14.68 -6.73 -8.10
C GLY A 63 -13.53 -7.16 -7.19
N ALA A 64 -13.21 -8.47 -7.12
CA ALA A 64 -12.09 -8.99 -6.35
C ALA A 64 -10.81 -9.01 -7.15
N PHE A 65 -9.68 -8.82 -6.50
CA PHE A 65 -8.36 -8.98 -7.09
C PHE A 65 -7.33 -9.47 -6.07
N SER A 66 -6.26 -10.06 -6.58
CA SER A 66 -5.02 -10.35 -5.87
C SER A 66 -3.85 -10.04 -6.80
N TYR A 67 -2.80 -9.43 -6.25
CA TYR A 67 -1.62 -9.04 -7.00
C TYR A 67 -0.39 -9.21 -6.11
N ASP A 68 0.58 -9.95 -6.61
CA ASP A 68 1.86 -10.18 -5.97
C ASP A 68 2.93 -9.36 -6.68
N ARG A 69 3.63 -8.49 -5.94
CA ARG A 69 4.73 -7.68 -6.43
C ARG A 69 6.04 -8.17 -5.85
N PRO A 70 6.92 -8.81 -6.63
CA PRO A 70 8.29 -9.10 -6.19
C PRO A 70 9.04 -7.80 -5.90
N THR A 71 9.58 -7.67 -4.70
CA THR A 71 10.37 -6.51 -4.28
C THR A 71 11.28 -6.89 -3.11
N GLN A 72 12.46 -6.30 -3.05
CA GLN A 72 13.42 -6.52 -1.97
C GLN A 72 13.42 -5.39 -0.92
N ALA A 73 12.80 -4.27 -1.26
CA ALA A 73 12.69 -3.11 -0.38
C ALA A 73 11.25 -2.56 -0.42
N PRO A 74 10.81 -1.87 0.62
CA PRO A 74 9.55 -1.14 0.59
C PRO A 74 9.53 -0.13 -0.56
N LEU A 75 8.40 -0.04 -1.26
CA LEU A 75 8.23 0.89 -2.37
C LEU A 75 6.84 1.57 -2.35
N LEU A 76 6.77 2.76 -2.91
CA LEU A 76 5.51 3.42 -3.18
C LEU A 76 4.89 2.82 -4.45
N LEU A 77 3.64 2.43 -4.36
CA LEU A 77 2.86 1.90 -5.47
C LEU A 77 1.67 2.82 -5.72
N THR A 78 1.53 3.28 -6.96
CA THR A 78 0.38 4.08 -7.38
C THR A 78 -0.57 3.21 -8.19
N LEU A 79 -1.78 3.05 -7.69
CA LEU A 79 -2.88 2.42 -8.42
C LEU A 79 -3.63 3.48 -9.22
N VAL A 80 -3.81 3.23 -10.52
CA VAL A 80 -4.59 4.10 -11.42
C VAL A 80 -5.85 3.34 -11.83
N TYR A 81 -7.00 3.87 -11.44
CA TYR A 81 -8.30 3.29 -11.75
C TYR A 81 -8.80 3.68 -13.15
N PRO A 82 -9.78 2.97 -13.72
CA PRO A 82 -10.32 3.27 -15.06
C PRO A 82 -10.88 4.68 -15.25
N ASN A 83 -11.27 5.36 -14.16
CA ASN A 83 -11.71 6.75 -14.16
C ASN A 83 -10.56 7.76 -13.98
N TYR A 84 -9.30 7.30 -14.10
CA TYR A 84 -8.07 8.06 -13.91
C TYR A 84 -7.84 8.61 -12.49
N SER A 85 -8.67 8.24 -11.51
CA SER A 85 -8.31 8.51 -10.12
C SER A 85 -7.13 7.63 -9.69
N THR A 86 -6.32 8.14 -8.80
CA THR A 86 -5.12 7.47 -8.30
C THR A 86 -5.22 7.21 -6.81
N LEU A 87 -4.56 6.15 -6.36
CA LEU A 87 -4.40 5.80 -4.97
C LEU A 87 -2.95 5.38 -4.73
N THR A 88 -2.23 6.11 -3.88
CA THR A 88 -0.88 5.74 -3.46
C THR A 88 -0.94 4.85 -2.23
N LEU A 89 -0.16 3.79 -2.20
CA LEU A 89 0.03 2.89 -1.06
C LEU A 89 1.50 2.47 -0.95
N ILE A 90 1.85 1.82 0.17
CA ILE A 90 3.18 1.33 0.42
C ILE A 90 3.18 -0.20 0.34
N ALA A 91 3.95 -0.74 -0.59
CA ALA A 91 4.15 -2.18 -0.76
C ALA A 91 5.43 -2.58 -0.01
N VAL A 92 5.29 -3.39 1.04
CA VAL A 92 6.40 -3.86 1.88
C VAL A 92 6.62 -5.36 1.64
N PRO A 93 7.87 -5.81 1.39
CA PRO A 93 8.16 -7.23 1.21
C PRO A 93 7.70 -8.06 2.41
N GLY A 94 6.98 -9.15 2.16
CA GLY A 94 6.46 -10.04 3.19
C GLY A 94 5.16 -9.57 3.87
N GLU A 95 4.64 -8.39 3.50
CA GLU A 95 3.36 -7.88 4.00
C GLU A 95 2.24 -8.04 2.96
N GLU A 96 1.02 -8.10 3.46
CA GLU A 96 -0.20 -8.05 2.65
C GLU A 96 -0.97 -6.76 2.93
N VAL A 97 -1.33 -6.08 1.85
CA VAL A 97 -2.16 -4.88 1.88
C VAL A 97 -3.53 -5.23 1.34
N HIS A 98 -4.57 -4.88 2.06
CA HIS A 98 -5.95 -5.12 1.67
C HIS A 98 -6.68 -3.82 1.35
N LEU A 99 -7.35 -3.78 0.20
CA LEU A 99 -8.13 -2.65 -0.27
C LEU A 99 -9.62 -2.97 -0.26
N SER A 100 -10.44 -2.08 0.30
CA SER A 100 -11.90 -2.22 0.34
C SER A 100 -12.56 -0.92 -0.07
N GLY A 101 -13.51 -0.96 -1.00
CA GLY A 101 -14.17 0.26 -1.45
C GLY A 101 -15.31 0.03 -2.45
N GLU A 102 -15.80 1.14 -3.00
CA GLU A 102 -16.87 1.17 -4.01
C GLU A 102 -16.39 1.88 -5.28
N ALA A 103 -16.81 1.36 -6.44
CA ALA A 103 -16.36 1.86 -7.74
C ALA A 103 -16.77 3.32 -8.03
N ASN A 104 -17.85 3.79 -7.40
CA ASN A 104 -18.30 5.19 -7.50
C ASN A 104 -17.60 6.14 -6.52
N ARG A 105 -16.77 5.62 -5.59
CA ARG A 105 -16.05 6.38 -4.56
C ARG A 105 -14.60 5.90 -4.39
N LEU A 106 -13.88 5.75 -5.49
CA LEU A 106 -12.52 5.20 -5.48
C LEU A 106 -11.50 6.06 -4.70
N LYS A 107 -11.82 7.34 -4.45
CA LYS A 107 -11.01 8.20 -3.57
C LYS A 107 -11.17 7.89 -2.07
N GLU A 108 -12.21 7.11 -1.72
CA GLU A 108 -12.55 6.72 -0.36
C GLU A 108 -12.25 5.23 -0.11
N VAL A 109 -11.39 4.62 -0.93
CA VAL A 109 -10.95 3.23 -0.73
C VAL A 109 -10.16 3.16 0.56
N GLU A 110 -10.59 2.26 1.43
CA GLU A 110 -9.89 1.95 2.68
C GLU A 110 -8.70 1.03 2.39
N ILE A 111 -7.56 1.37 2.98
CA ILE A 111 -6.34 0.59 2.92
C ILE A 111 -6.05 0.06 4.32
N SER A 112 -5.82 -1.23 4.44
CA SER A 112 -5.40 -1.88 5.68
C SER A 112 -4.24 -2.84 5.43
N GLY A 113 -3.50 -3.15 6.49
CA GLY A 113 -2.33 -4.02 6.44
C GLY A 113 -1.02 -3.25 6.26
N GLY A 114 -0.10 -3.53 7.16
CA GLY A 114 1.19 -2.87 7.27
C GLY A 114 1.14 -1.51 7.98
N GLU A 115 2.12 -1.27 8.83
CA GLU A 115 2.19 -0.08 9.69
C GLU A 115 2.21 1.23 8.87
N GLU A 116 2.90 1.25 7.72
CA GLU A 116 2.98 2.41 6.84
C GLU A 116 1.61 2.77 6.22
N ASN A 117 0.87 1.75 5.79
CA ASN A 117 -0.45 1.95 5.20
C ASN A 117 -1.50 2.36 6.24
N GLU A 118 -1.43 1.81 7.45
CA GLU A 118 -2.31 2.23 8.56
C GLU A 118 -2.07 3.68 8.94
N LEU A 119 -0.80 4.10 8.99
CA LEU A 119 -0.42 5.48 9.25
C LEU A 119 -0.93 6.43 8.14
N LEU A 120 -0.78 6.03 6.88
CA LEU A 120 -1.27 6.78 5.71
C LEU A 120 -2.80 6.87 5.69
N GLN A 121 -3.49 5.76 5.99
CA GLN A 121 -4.96 5.73 6.07
C GLN A 121 -5.48 6.65 7.19
N GLY A 122 -4.87 6.61 8.37
CA GLY A 122 -5.22 7.51 9.48
C GLY A 122 -5.07 9.01 9.12
N PHE A 123 -4.05 9.36 8.33
CA PHE A 123 -3.93 10.71 7.78
C PHE A 123 -5.09 11.04 6.83
N ARG A 124 -5.47 10.14 5.92
CA ARG A 124 -6.55 10.32 4.95
C ARG A 124 -7.90 10.47 5.63
N ASP A 125 -8.22 9.61 6.58
CA ASP A 125 -9.47 9.65 7.35
C ASP A 125 -9.64 10.97 8.09
N GLY A 126 -8.56 11.52 8.62
CA GLY A 126 -8.56 12.81 9.27
C GLY A 126 -8.82 14.01 8.36
N ASN A 127 -8.88 13.81 7.03
CA ASN A 127 -9.02 14.88 6.03
C ASN A 127 -10.39 14.95 5.36
N HIS A 128 -11.30 14.01 5.62
CA HIS A 128 -12.64 14.04 5.05
C HIS A 128 -13.37 15.37 5.36
N GLY A 129 -13.90 16.00 4.31
CA GLY A 129 -14.68 17.25 4.40
C GLY A 129 -13.87 18.49 4.78
N ARG A 130 -12.55 18.45 4.78
CA ARG A 130 -11.70 19.61 5.09
C ARG A 130 -11.39 20.44 3.86
N SER A 131 -11.06 21.69 4.08
CA SER A 131 -10.55 22.58 3.04
C SER A 131 -9.15 22.16 2.59
N GLU A 132 -8.77 22.46 1.35
CA GLU A 132 -7.43 22.20 0.83
C GLU A 132 -6.35 22.84 1.71
N ALA A 133 -6.56 24.07 2.19
CA ALA A 133 -5.64 24.76 3.08
C ALA A 133 -5.45 24.04 4.41
N ASP A 134 -6.53 23.43 4.97
CA ASP A 134 -6.45 22.64 6.18
C ASP A 134 -5.74 21.32 5.97
N ILE A 135 -6.03 20.65 4.85
CA ILE A 135 -5.34 19.40 4.46
C ILE A 135 -3.84 19.66 4.32
N ARG A 136 -3.46 20.73 3.62
CA ARG A 136 -2.06 21.10 3.41
C ARG A 136 -1.33 21.38 4.73
N ARG A 137 -1.97 22.12 5.66
CA ARG A 137 -1.41 22.39 6.99
C ARG A 137 -1.21 21.10 7.81
N LYS A 138 -2.17 20.19 7.75
CA LYS A 138 -2.06 18.88 8.41
C LYS A 138 -1.00 18.00 7.78
N ALA A 139 -0.88 18.01 6.44
CA ALA A 139 0.15 17.29 5.72
C ALA A 139 1.55 17.79 6.13
N GLU A 140 1.75 19.12 6.22
CA GLU A 140 3.01 19.67 6.71
C GLU A 140 3.33 19.19 8.13
N ALA A 141 2.37 19.24 9.06
CA ALA A 141 2.54 18.75 10.42
C ALA A 141 2.83 17.24 10.47
N PHE A 142 2.13 16.45 9.65
CA PHE A 142 2.33 15.01 9.53
C PHE A 142 3.74 14.66 9.04
N ILE A 143 4.22 15.32 7.98
CA ILE A 143 5.56 15.11 7.43
C ILE A 143 6.63 15.46 8.48
N ARG A 144 6.48 16.58 9.18
CA ARG A 144 7.44 16.99 10.22
C ARG A 144 7.46 16.05 11.41
N SER A 145 6.35 15.40 11.74
CA SER A 145 6.28 14.44 12.86
C SER A 145 6.70 13.02 12.47
N HIS A 146 6.72 12.69 11.18
CA HIS A 146 7.05 11.35 10.68
C HIS A 146 8.07 11.38 9.52
N PRO A 147 9.18 12.14 9.60
CA PRO A 147 10.02 12.40 8.43
C PRO A 147 10.76 11.17 7.90
N THR A 148 10.89 10.10 8.70
CA THR A 148 11.54 8.84 8.33
C THR A 148 10.57 7.80 7.74
N ARG A 149 9.27 8.10 7.71
CA ARG A 149 8.23 7.15 7.27
C ARG A 149 7.90 7.30 5.79
N LEU A 150 7.72 6.19 5.09
CA LEU A 150 7.27 6.20 3.69
C LEU A 150 5.86 6.79 3.54
N ALA A 151 5.01 6.64 4.55
CA ALA A 151 3.71 7.33 4.60
C ALA A 151 3.86 8.86 4.48
N ALA A 152 4.91 9.46 5.06
CA ALA A 152 5.17 10.89 4.91
C ALA A 152 5.61 11.26 3.49
N VAL A 153 6.37 10.39 2.82
CA VAL A 153 6.72 10.56 1.40
C VAL A 153 5.47 10.48 0.53
N ALA A 154 4.58 9.49 0.79
CA ALA A 154 3.31 9.37 0.07
C ALA A 154 2.45 10.63 0.25
N VAL A 155 2.32 11.14 1.48
CA VAL A 155 1.58 12.39 1.76
C VAL A 155 2.21 13.58 1.03
N PHE A 156 3.54 13.67 0.97
CA PHE A 156 4.21 14.73 0.21
C PHE A 156 3.87 14.67 -1.28
N LEU A 157 3.94 13.48 -1.87
CA LEU A 157 3.62 13.29 -3.29
C LEU A 157 2.15 13.63 -3.59
N ASP A 158 1.21 13.15 -2.76
CA ASP A 158 -0.22 13.35 -2.98
C ASP A 158 -0.65 14.82 -2.80
N ILE A 159 -0.05 15.56 -1.87
CA ILE A 159 -0.54 16.89 -1.46
C ILE A 159 0.33 18.05 -2.00
N PHE A 160 1.64 17.86 -2.09
CA PHE A 160 2.56 18.94 -2.45
C PHE A 160 3.11 18.79 -3.87
N ALA A 161 3.58 17.61 -4.25
CA ALA A 161 4.14 17.38 -5.58
C ALA A 161 3.07 17.37 -6.68
N ALA A 162 1.87 16.85 -6.39
CA ALA A 162 0.73 16.86 -7.31
C ALA A 162 -0.06 18.18 -7.33
N SER A 163 0.34 19.18 -6.53
CA SER A 163 -0.39 20.46 -6.43
C SER A 163 -0.25 21.32 -7.67
N GLU A 164 -1.36 21.84 -8.19
CA GLU A 164 -1.37 22.84 -9.26
C GLU A 164 -0.78 24.20 -8.81
N HIS A 165 -0.71 24.44 -7.50
CA HIS A 165 -0.22 25.69 -6.90
C HIS A 165 0.92 25.42 -5.90
N PRO A 166 2.12 24.98 -6.38
CA PRO A 166 3.25 24.68 -5.51
C PRO A 166 3.80 25.96 -4.87
N ARG A 167 4.16 25.87 -3.59
CA ARG A 167 4.84 26.93 -2.85
C ARG A 167 6.33 26.59 -2.77
N TYR A 168 7.09 26.95 -3.75
CA TYR A 168 8.45 26.47 -4.01
C TYR A 168 9.36 26.41 -2.76
N ARG A 169 9.39 27.48 -1.94
CA ARG A 169 10.27 27.50 -0.77
C ARG A 169 9.77 26.61 0.36
N PRO A 170 8.54 26.76 0.92
CA PRO A 170 8.10 25.91 2.01
C PRO A 170 7.94 24.44 1.62
N ASP A 171 7.51 24.15 0.38
CA ASP A 171 7.37 22.77 -0.09
C ASP A 171 8.75 22.14 -0.34
N GLY A 172 9.75 22.93 -0.81
CA GLY A 172 11.13 22.51 -0.95
C GLY A 172 11.79 22.18 0.38
N GLU A 173 11.52 22.95 1.44
CA GLU A 173 12.03 22.66 2.80
C GLU A 173 11.48 21.32 3.35
N LEU A 174 10.22 20.97 3.02
CA LEU A 174 9.64 19.66 3.37
C LEU A 174 10.28 18.52 2.60
N LEU A 175 10.50 18.70 1.30
CA LEU A 175 11.19 17.71 0.48
C LEU A 175 12.61 17.46 0.99
N GLU A 176 13.35 18.54 1.30
CA GLU A 176 14.71 18.44 1.83
C GLU A 176 14.72 17.69 3.18
N LEU A 177 13.75 17.96 4.06
CA LEU A 177 13.58 17.23 5.31
C LEU A 177 13.38 15.72 5.05
N LEU A 178 12.48 15.36 4.15
CA LEU A 178 12.22 13.96 3.80
C LEU A 178 13.48 13.27 3.25
N VAL A 179 14.13 13.88 2.25
CA VAL A 179 15.36 13.33 1.63
C VAL A 179 16.46 13.08 2.65
N LYS A 180 16.66 14.01 3.62
CA LYS A 180 17.67 13.86 4.67
C LYS A 180 17.30 12.83 5.75
N SER A 181 16.03 12.49 5.86
CA SER A 181 15.52 11.64 6.95
C SER A 181 15.28 10.20 6.51
N GLN A 182 15.19 9.92 5.20
CA GLN A 182 15.05 8.55 4.73
C GLN A 182 16.36 7.76 4.95
N PRO A 183 16.27 6.49 5.34
CA PRO A 183 17.44 5.61 5.42
C PRO A 183 18.03 5.40 4.02
N ASP A 184 19.35 5.21 3.98
CA ASP A 184 20.11 4.86 2.76
C ASP A 184 19.70 3.48 2.22
#